data_5eb3153fa0fd0ff5e162a3ae6ac44c70
#
_entry.id   5eb3153fa0fd0ff5e162a3ae6ac44c70
#
_cell.length_a   1.000
_cell.length_b   1.000
_cell.length_c   1.000
_cell.angle_alpha   90.00
_cell.angle_beta   90.00
_cell.angle_gamma   90.00
#
_symmetry.space_group_name_H-M   'P 1'
#
loop_
_entity.id
_entity.type
_entity.pdbx_description
1 polymer ?
#
loop_
_entity_poly.entity_id
_entity_poly.type
_entity_poly.pdbx_seq_one_letter_code
_entity_poly.pdbx_strand_id
1 'polypeptide(L)'
;VTADTGLDVLTHAIEAYVSIMATDYTDALAMKAIQMVFEYLPKSYKGANTAEGKEAREKMHNASCIAGMAFANAFLGVNHSLAHKLGSEFHIPHGRANAILLPHVIEYNATMPSKFAAFPKYKSFVADKKYAEIAKALGLKANTTEEGVKSLVEAVRNLMKELNMPMTVQACGIEEETYFAAIERLALDAFDDQCTPANPRLPLVSELVQIYKDIYKAKSPIKKEEKKIAEQNA
;
A
#
# COMPACT_ATOMS: atom_id res chain seq x y z
N VAL A 1 17.07 5.63 -3.90
CA VAL A 1 16.99 5.61 -2.43
C VAL A 1 15.89 6.52 -1.92
N THR A 2 15.92 7.86 -2.14
CA THR A 2 14.93 8.81 -1.58
C THR A 2 13.48 8.41 -1.85
N ALA A 3 13.14 8.01 -3.08
CA ALA A 3 11.80 7.58 -3.46
C ALA A 3 11.41 6.27 -2.75
N ASP A 4 12.29 5.26 -2.76
CA ASP A 4 12.03 3.97 -2.12
C ASP A 4 11.77 4.14 -0.62
N THR A 5 12.68 4.84 0.10
CA THR A 5 12.53 5.04 1.55
C THR A 5 11.35 5.94 1.91
N GLY A 6 11.03 6.95 1.08
CA GLY A 6 9.89 7.82 1.33
C GLY A 6 8.54 7.12 1.12
N LEU A 7 8.42 6.23 0.12
CA LEU A 7 7.23 5.41 -0.07
C LEU A 7 7.10 4.32 0.99
N ASP A 8 8.23 3.86 1.54
CA ASP A 8 8.23 2.97 2.70
C ASP A 8 7.63 3.66 3.94
N VAL A 9 8.02 4.91 4.21
CA VAL A 9 7.41 5.73 5.27
C VAL A 9 5.89 5.87 5.07
N LEU A 10 5.44 6.09 3.82
CA LEU A 10 4.02 6.16 3.50
C LEU A 10 3.31 4.84 3.83
N THR A 11 3.93 3.72 3.46
CA THR A 11 3.38 2.39 3.71
C THR A 11 3.27 2.11 5.21
N HIS A 12 4.34 2.38 5.97
CA HIS A 12 4.34 2.29 7.43
C HIS A 12 3.17 3.06 8.06
N ALA A 13 3.00 4.31 7.65
CA ALA A 13 1.96 5.17 8.21
C ALA A 13 0.56 4.71 7.82
N ILE A 14 0.33 4.32 6.56
CA ILE A 14 -0.98 3.84 6.10
C ILE A 14 -1.35 2.52 6.79
N GLU A 15 -0.42 1.56 6.91
CA GLU A 15 -0.71 0.29 7.58
C GLU A 15 -0.96 0.49 9.09
N ALA A 16 -0.16 1.31 9.76
CA ALA A 16 -0.38 1.66 11.16
C ALA A 16 -1.76 2.28 11.38
N TYR A 17 -2.21 3.17 10.46
CA TYR A 17 -3.51 3.83 10.57
C TYR A 17 -4.69 2.87 10.49
N VAL A 18 -4.62 1.87 9.60
CA VAL A 18 -5.72 0.90 9.42
C VAL A 18 -5.58 -0.37 10.26
N SER A 19 -4.47 -0.53 10.98
CA SER A 19 -4.21 -1.69 11.82
C SER A 19 -5.32 -1.96 12.83
N ILE A 20 -5.59 -3.23 13.14
CA ILE A 20 -6.49 -3.60 14.25
C ILE A 20 -5.94 -3.26 15.63
N MET A 21 -4.65 -2.90 15.71
CA MET A 21 -3.96 -2.44 16.92
C MET A 21 -3.94 -0.91 17.03
N ALA A 22 -4.50 -0.20 16.06
CA ALA A 22 -4.52 1.26 16.02
C ALA A 22 -5.26 1.86 17.21
N THR A 23 -4.79 3.02 17.65
CA THR A 23 -5.34 3.83 18.75
C THR A 23 -5.39 5.29 18.32
N ASP A 24 -6.11 6.13 19.06
CA ASP A 24 -6.16 7.59 18.79
C ASP A 24 -4.75 8.21 18.70
N TYR A 25 -3.80 7.74 19.51
CA TYR A 25 -2.42 8.21 19.48
C TYR A 25 -1.69 7.81 18.19
N THR A 26 -1.80 6.54 17.80
CA THR A 26 -1.14 6.04 16.58
C THR A 26 -1.81 6.61 15.33
N ASP A 27 -3.12 6.81 15.35
CA ASP A 27 -3.88 7.41 14.26
C ASP A 27 -3.44 8.87 14.01
N ALA A 28 -3.26 9.66 15.07
CA ALA A 28 -2.77 11.03 14.96
C ALA A 28 -1.36 11.10 14.37
N LEU A 29 -0.45 10.23 14.81
CA LEU A 29 0.91 10.14 14.30
C LEU A 29 0.94 9.67 12.85
N ALA A 30 0.22 8.60 12.53
CA ALA A 30 0.17 8.02 11.18
C ALA A 30 -0.41 9.02 10.18
N MET A 31 -1.52 9.68 10.51
CA MET A 31 -2.12 10.70 9.64
C MET A 31 -1.16 11.87 9.39
N LYS A 32 -0.44 12.34 10.42
CA LYS A 32 0.57 13.39 10.27
C LYS A 32 1.69 12.95 9.33
N ALA A 33 2.20 11.73 9.48
CA ALA A 33 3.25 11.20 8.60
C ALA A 33 2.77 11.09 7.15
N ILE A 34 1.55 10.58 6.91
CA ILE A 34 0.95 10.49 5.57
C ILE A 34 0.91 11.87 4.89
N GLN A 35 0.37 12.88 5.57
CA GLN A 35 0.31 14.25 5.03
C GLN A 35 1.70 14.80 4.70
N MET A 36 2.67 14.58 5.59
CA MET A 36 4.04 15.03 5.36
C MET A 36 4.70 14.35 4.17
N VAL A 37 4.46 13.06 3.96
CA VAL A 37 5.01 12.34 2.80
C VAL A 37 4.44 12.92 1.50
N PHE A 38 3.14 13.08 1.39
CA PHE A 38 2.52 13.65 0.18
C PHE A 38 3.01 15.07 -0.11
N GLU A 39 3.26 15.87 0.92
CA GLU A 39 3.73 17.25 0.76
C GLU A 39 5.22 17.33 0.42
N TYR A 40 6.06 16.57 1.13
CA TYR A 40 7.52 16.80 1.12
C TYR A 40 8.31 15.78 0.30
N LEU A 41 7.81 14.56 0.06
CA LEU A 41 8.57 13.56 -0.69
C LEU A 41 8.89 13.99 -2.14
N PRO A 42 7.94 14.55 -2.92
CA PRO A 42 8.24 15.06 -4.24
C PRO A 42 9.29 16.18 -4.24
N LYS A 43 9.22 17.09 -3.28
CA LYS A 43 10.15 18.20 -3.11
C LYS A 43 11.55 17.70 -2.74
N SER A 44 11.63 16.76 -1.80
CA SER A 44 12.88 16.13 -1.39
C SER A 44 13.53 15.34 -2.52
N TYR A 45 12.74 14.69 -3.37
CA TYR A 45 13.21 13.91 -4.51
C TYR A 45 13.75 14.80 -5.63
N LYS A 46 13.00 15.84 -6.02
CA LYS A 46 13.35 16.74 -7.13
C LYS A 46 14.41 17.77 -6.74
N GLY A 47 14.34 18.26 -5.52
CA GLY A 47 15.12 19.41 -5.04
C GLY A 47 16.38 19.08 -4.26
N ALA A 48 16.99 17.91 -4.42
CA ALA A 48 18.07 17.38 -3.56
C ALA A 48 19.20 18.37 -3.22
N ASN A 49 19.53 19.30 -4.12
CA ASN A 49 20.61 20.30 -3.94
C ASN A 49 20.11 21.72 -3.70
N THR A 50 18.80 21.94 -3.60
CA THR A 50 18.18 23.26 -3.32
C THR A 50 17.94 23.45 -1.84
N ALA A 51 17.73 24.70 -1.40
CA ALA A 51 17.35 25.01 -0.01
C ALA A 51 16.00 24.35 0.34
N GLU A 52 15.01 24.47 -0.55
CA GLU A 52 13.69 23.84 -0.40
C GLU A 52 13.79 22.31 -0.30
N GLY A 53 14.61 21.67 -1.12
CA GLY A 53 14.81 20.21 -1.08
C GLY A 53 15.52 19.75 0.17
N LYS A 54 16.42 20.56 0.76
CA LYS A 54 17.07 20.25 2.03
C LYS A 54 16.05 20.33 3.19
N GLU A 55 15.22 21.36 3.21
CA GLU A 55 14.13 21.48 4.18
C GLU A 55 13.13 20.31 4.03
N ALA A 56 12.72 19.99 2.80
CA ALA A 56 11.84 18.87 2.54
C ALA A 56 12.44 17.53 3.00
N ARG A 57 13.77 17.36 2.89
CA ARG A 57 14.46 16.17 3.40
C ARG A 57 14.40 16.09 4.92
N GLU A 58 14.59 17.19 5.63
CA GLU A 58 14.41 17.25 7.08
C GLU A 58 12.98 16.86 7.48
N LYS A 59 11.98 17.40 6.76
CA LYS A 59 10.58 17.03 6.98
C LYS A 59 10.33 15.53 6.73
N MET A 60 10.98 14.93 5.73
CA MET A 60 10.90 13.50 5.47
C MET A 60 11.56 12.66 6.58
N HIS A 61 12.68 13.11 7.18
CA HIS A 61 13.26 12.47 8.36
C HIS A 61 12.28 12.49 9.54
N ASN A 62 11.63 13.63 9.77
CA ASN A 62 10.63 13.75 10.81
C ASN A 62 9.41 12.84 10.52
N ALA A 63 8.94 12.80 9.28
CA ALA A 63 7.85 11.91 8.87
C ALA A 63 8.20 10.43 9.11
N SER A 64 9.43 10.03 8.80
CA SER A 64 9.92 8.67 9.05
C SER A 64 9.91 8.32 10.54
N CYS A 65 10.38 9.24 11.40
CA CYS A 65 10.36 9.05 12.84
C CYS A 65 8.92 8.96 13.38
N ILE A 66 8.04 9.84 12.93
CA ILE A 66 6.62 9.87 13.34
C ILE A 66 5.91 8.58 12.90
N ALA A 67 6.12 8.11 11.67
CA ALA A 67 5.61 6.83 11.20
C ALA A 67 6.17 5.66 12.03
N GLY A 68 7.46 5.73 12.39
CA GLY A 68 8.11 4.77 13.29
C GLY A 68 7.42 4.67 14.65
N MET A 69 7.11 5.81 15.26
CA MET A 69 6.36 5.84 16.53
C MET A 69 4.94 5.27 16.40
N ALA A 70 4.28 5.50 15.26
CA ALA A 70 2.95 4.94 14.98
C ALA A 70 3.00 3.42 14.88
N PHE A 71 3.81 2.87 13.93
CA PHE A 71 3.80 1.43 13.68
C PHE A 71 4.46 0.61 14.81
N ALA A 72 5.40 1.17 15.57
CA ALA A 72 5.96 0.49 16.74
C ALA A 72 4.89 0.14 17.79
N ASN A 73 3.76 0.85 17.80
CA ASN A 73 2.65 0.63 18.70
C ASN A 73 1.42 -0.02 18.03
N ALA A 74 1.18 0.29 16.74
CA ALA A 74 0.04 -0.24 15.99
C ALA A 74 0.37 -1.46 15.12
N PHE A 75 1.65 -1.80 14.97
CA PHE A 75 2.14 -2.80 14.03
C PHE A 75 1.84 -2.44 12.56
N LEU A 76 2.14 -3.38 11.68
CA LEU A 76 2.00 -3.27 10.23
C LEU A 76 0.94 -4.26 9.74
N GLY A 77 0.93 -4.58 8.45
CA GLY A 77 -0.05 -5.49 7.85
C GLY A 77 0.52 -6.31 6.70
N VAL A 78 -0.38 -6.79 5.86
CA VAL A 78 -0.02 -7.69 4.75
C VAL A 78 0.84 -7.02 3.67
N ASN A 79 0.86 -5.69 3.58
CA ASN A 79 1.74 -5.01 2.63
C ASN A 79 3.19 -5.32 2.94
N HIS A 80 3.60 -5.12 4.19
CA HIS A 80 4.96 -5.47 4.65
C HIS A 80 5.21 -6.97 4.61
N SER A 81 4.25 -7.80 5.01
CA SER A 81 4.38 -9.25 4.93
C SER A 81 4.71 -9.73 3.52
N LEU A 82 4.01 -9.22 2.52
CA LEU A 82 4.25 -9.53 1.11
C LEU A 82 5.59 -8.94 0.61
N ALA A 83 5.89 -7.68 1.00
CA ALA A 83 7.12 -7.00 0.59
C ALA A 83 8.39 -7.68 1.12
N HIS A 84 8.37 -8.21 2.34
CA HIS A 84 9.49 -8.98 2.92
C HIS A 84 9.87 -10.16 2.03
N LYS A 85 8.86 -10.88 1.51
CA LYS A 85 9.10 -12.07 0.69
C LYS A 85 9.60 -11.70 -0.72
N LEU A 86 9.08 -10.62 -1.31
CA LEU A 86 9.60 -10.10 -2.59
C LEU A 86 11.06 -9.63 -2.47
N GLY A 87 11.38 -8.97 -1.37
CA GLY A 87 12.74 -8.50 -1.10
C GLY A 87 13.72 -9.65 -0.91
N SER A 88 13.35 -10.66 -0.13
CA SER A 88 14.22 -11.82 0.14
C SER A 88 14.42 -12.72 -1.08
N GLU A 89 13.40 -12.94 -1.90
CA GLU A 89 13.45 -13.85 -3.05
C GLU A 89 14.07 -13.18 -4.28
N PHE A 90 13.61 -11.97 -4.62
CA PHE A 90 13.95 -11.32 -5.87
C PHE A 90 14.90 -10.13 -5.72
N HIS A 91 15.38 -9.86 -4.50
CA HIS A 91 16.25 -8.73 -4.19
C HIS A 91 15.67 -7.35 -4.59
N ILE A 92 14.34 -7.24 -4.63
CA ILE A 92 13.67 -5.96 -4.84
C ILE A 92 13.88 -5.10 -3.59
N PRO A 93 14.39 -3.85 -3.71
CA PRO A 93 14.54 -2.97 -2.56
C PRO A 93 13.26 -2.85 -1.75
N HIS A 94 13.35 -2.94 -0.42
CA HIS A 94 12.21 -3.03 0.49
C HIS A 94 11.12 -1.98 0.23
N GLY A 95 11.47 -0.69 0.22
CA GLY A 95 10.53 0.38 -0.05
C GLY A 95 9.91 0.35 -1.45
N ARG A 96 10.62 -0.25 -2.43
CA ARG A 96 10.10 -0.46 -3.78
C ARG A 96 9.04 -1.57 -3.80
N ALA A 97 9.32 -2.68 -3.13
CA ALA A 97 8.36 -3.77 -2.98
C ALA A 97 7.09 -3.26 -2.27
N ASN A 98 7.24 -2.50 -1.18
CA ASN A 98 6.14 -1.87 -0.49
C ASN A 98 5.33 -0.93 -1.40
N ALA A 99 5.99 -0.09 -2.19
CA ALA A 99 5.32 0.85 -3.08
C ALA A 99 4.48 0.16 -4.17
N ILE A 100 5.01 -0.91 -4.79
CA ILE A 100 4.30 -1.68 -5.81
C ILE A 100 3.05 -2.36 -5.23
N LEU A 101 3.14 -2.87 -4.02
CA LEU A 101 2.05 -3.56 -3.33
C LEU A 101 0.96 -2.60 -2.83
N LEU A 102 1.33 -1.41 -2.36
CA LEU A 102 0.46 -0.53 -1.59
C LEU A 102 -0.90 -0.22 -2.25
N PRO A 103 -0.99 0.16 -3.53
CA PRO A 103 -2.28 0.40 -4.18
C PRO A 103 -3.20 -0.82 -4.17
N HIS A 104 -2.64 -2.01 -4.38
CA HIS A 104 -3.36 -3.28 -4.43
C HIS A 104 -3.82 -3.73 -3.04
N VAL A 105 -2.99 -3.52 -2.02
CA VAL A 105 -3.32 -3.82 -0.63
C VAL A 105 -4.40 -2.87 -0.09
N ILE A 106 -4.38 -1.59 -0.46
CA ILE A 106 -5.47 -0.66 -0.11
C ILE A 106 -6.79 -1.16 -0.70
N GLU A 107 -6.83 -1.51 -1.99
CA GLU A 107 -8.03 -2.07 -2.66
C GLU A 107 -8.50 -3.36 -1.99
N TYR A 108 -7.56 -4.26 -1.67
CA TYR A 108 -7.84 -5.52 -0.97
C TYR A 108 -8.43 -5.28 0.42
N ASN A 109 -7.78 -4.48 1.24
CA ASN A 109 -8.20 -4.20 2.61
C ASN A 109 -9.51 -3.38 2.67
N ALA A 110 -9.80 -2.56 1.67
CA ALA A 110 -11.05 -1.80 1.57
C ALA A 110 -12.27 -2.64 1.14
N THR A 111 -12.04 -3.87 0.68
CA THR A 111 -13.12 -4.75 0.25
C THR A 111 -13.67 -5.54 1.44
N MET A 112 -15.00 -5.48 1.65
CA MET A 112 -15.68 -6.21 2.72
C MET A 112 -15.34 -7.71 2.65
N PRO A 113 -14.83 -8.32 3.75
CA PRO A 113 -14.55 -9.74 3.77
C PRO A 113 -15.82 -10.56 3.57
N SER A 114 -15.77 -11.57 2.69
CA SER A 114 -16.88 -12.51 2.48
C SER A 114 -16.90 -13.65 3.51
N LYS A 115 -15.80 -13.82 4.26
CA LYS A 115 -15.65 -14.85 5.30
C LYS A 115 -15.89 -14.30 6.69
N PHE A 116 -16.41 -15.15 7.55
CA PHE A 116 -16.50 -14.86 8.98
C PHE A 116 -15.12 -14.97 9.65
N ALA A 117 -14.76 -13.97 10.46
CA ALA A 117 -13.55 -13.98 11.26
C ALA A 117 -13.92 -13.92 12.75
N ALA A 118 -13.58 -14.98 13.48
CA ALA A 118 -13.91 -15.12 14.90
C ALA A 118 -12.97 -14.34 15.83
N PHE A 119 -11.94 -13.66 15.30
CA PHE A 119 -10.99 -12.94 16.14
C PHE A 119 -11.65 -11.70 16.77
N PRO A 120 -11.51 -11.48 18.10
CA PRO A 120 -12.26 -10.44 18.82
C PRO A 120 -12.07 -9.02 18.29
N LYS A 121 -10.91 -8.71 17.70
CA LYS A 121 -10.63 -7.38 17.13
C LYS A 121 -11.24 -7.14 15.75
N TYR A 122 -11.76 -8.16 15.08
CA TYR A 122 -12.51 -8.05 13.83
C TYR A 122 -14.01 -7.83 14.05
N LYS A 123 -14.41 -7.19 15.15
CA LYS A 123 -15.84 -6.96 15.49
C LYS A 123 -16.58 -6.11 14.47
N SER A 124 -15.87 -5.21 13.80
CA SER A 124 -16.42 -4.38 12.73
C SER A 124 -15.36 -4.13 11.67
N PHE A 125 -15.78 -4.21 10.41
CA PHE A 125 -14.95 -3.82 9.29
C PHE A 125 -14.99 -2.29 9.13
N VAL A 126 -13.83 -1.63 9.19
CA VAL A 126 -13.71 -0.16 9.14
C VAL A 126 -12.59 0.32 8.23
N ALA A 127 -11.84 -0.58 7.60
CA ALA A 127 -10.67 -0.22 6.80
C ALA A 127 -11.02 0.72 5.63
N ASP A 128 -12.12 0.47 4.94
CA ASP A 128 -12.62 1.30 3.87
C ASP A 128 -12.87 2.74 4.30
N LYS A 129 -13.49 2.93 5.48
CA LYS A 129 -13.75 4.25 6.06
C LYS A 129 -12.46 4.96 6.43
N LYS A 130 -11.50 4.26 7.06
CA LYS A 130 -10.20 4.80 7.41
C LYS A 130 -9.40 5.24 6.17
N TYR A 131 -9.43 4.50 5.08
CA TYR A 131 -8.83 4.94 3.83
C TYR A 131 -9.52 6.19 3.24
N ALA A 132 -10.83 6.27 3.33
CA ALA A 132 -11.57 7.47 2.91
C ALA A 132 -11.26 8.68 3.80
N GLU A 133 -11.02 8.49 5.09
CA GLU A 133 -10.56 9.55 6.02
C GLU A 133 -9.18 10.07 5.61
N ILE A 134 -8.24 9.19 5.23
CA ILE A 134 -6.94 9.60 4.68
C ILE A 134 -7.14 10.46 3.42
N ALA A 135 -8.00 10.02 2.50
CA ALA A 135 -8.29 10.79 1.29
C ALA A 135 -8.82 12.19 1.61
N LYS A 136 -9.76 12.31 2.56
CA LYS A 136 -10.29 13.60 3.03
C LYS A 136 -9.19 14.49 3.64
N ALA A 137 -8.34 13.92 4.48
CA ALA A 137 -7.25 14.64 5.14
C ALA A 137 -6.19 15.16 4.14
N LEU A 138 -6.08 14.51 2.98
CA LEU A 138 -5.24 14.93 1.85
C LEU A 138 -5.96 15.91 0.89
N GLY A 139 -7.21 16.28 1.16
CA GLY A 139 -8.00 17.15 0.28
C GLY A 139 -8.46 16.49 -1.03
N LEU A 140 -8.46 15.17 -1.10
CA LEU A 140 -8.91 14.40 -2.26
C LEU A 140 -10.44 14.26 -2.28
N LYS A 141 -11.00 13.87 -3.43
CA LYS A 141 -12.43 13.57 -3.54
C LYS A 141 -12.79 12.36 -2.68
N ALA A 142 -13.71 12.55 -1.73
CA ALA A 142 -14.15 11.51 -0.81
C ALA A 142 -15.58 11.80 -0.31
N ASN A 143 -16.51 12.06 -1.25
CA ASN A 143 -17.92 12.29 -0.91
C ASN A 143 -18.59 11.00 -0.42
N THR A 144 -18.10 9.86 -0.90
CA THR A 144 -18.46 8.53 -0.40
C THR A 144 -17.20 7.78 0.01
N THR A 145 -17.37 6.73 0.82
CA THR A 145 -16.25 5.86 1.23
C THR A 145 -15.54 5.24 0.01
N GLU A 146 -16.30 4.74 -0.95
CA GLU A 146 -15.77 4.15 -2.17
C GLU A 146 -14.97 5.16 -3.02
N GLU A 147 -15.50 6.38 -3.17
CA GLU A 147 -14.81 7.47 -3.87
C GLU A 147 -13.50 7.81 -3.16
N GLY A 148 -13.51 7.88 -1.82
CA GLY A 148 -12.32 8.16 -1.02
C GLY A 148 -11.23 7.10 -1.17
N VAL A 149 -11.60 5.81 -1.10
CA VAL A 149 -10.66 4.71 -1.34
C VAL A 149 -10.04 4.80 -2.73
N LYS A 150 -10.87 4.98 -3.76
CA LYS A 150 -10.39 5.10 -5.15
C LYS A 150 -9.45 6.29 -5.33
N SER A 151 -9.80 7.44 -4.77
CA SER A 151 -8.98 8.65 -4.84
C SER A 151 -7.63 8.47 -4.14
N LEU A 152 -7.59 7.78 -3.00
CA LEU A 152 -6.34 7.46 -2.30
C LEU A 152 -5.44 6.55 -3.14
N VAL A 153 -6.00 5.48 -3.72
CA VAL A 153 -5.26 4.57 -4.60
C VAL A 153 -4.67 5.32 -5.81
N GLU A 154 -5.46 6.19 -6.44
CA GLU A 154 -4.99 7.02 -7.55
C GLU A 154 -3.90 7.99 -7.10
N ALA A 155 -4.01 8.61 -5.93
CA ALA A 155 -3.00 9.51 -5.37
C ALA A 155 -1.67 8.78 -5.12
N VAL A 156 -1.70 7.57 -4.55
CA VAL A 156 -0.49 6.75 -4.36
C VAL A 156 0.14 6.40 -5.70
N ARG A 157 -0.64 5.95 -6.69
CA ARG A 157 -0.13 5.65 -8.04
C ARG A 157 0.48 6.88 -8.73
N ASN A 158 -0.13 8.04 -8.56
CA ASN A 158 0.39 9.30 -9.13
C ASN A 158 1.69 9.72 -8.43
N LEU A 159 1.78 9.59 -7.12
CA LEU A 159 3.01 9.83 -6.37
C LEU A 159 4.14 8.92 -6.86
N MET A 160 3.88 7.61 -7.04
CA MET A 160 4.86 6.67 -7.58
C MET A 160 5.35 7.09 -8.97
N LYS A 161 4.44 7.51 -9.86
CA LYS A 161 4.81 8.01 -11.21
C LYS A 161 5.66 9.27 -11.12
N GLU A 162 5.30 10.22 -10.27
CA GLU A 162 6.05 11.47 -10.07
C GLU A 162 7.48 11.21 -9.58
N LEU A 163 7.66 10.13 -8.81
CA LEU A 163 8.96 9.68 -8.28
C LEU A 163 9.71 8.73 -9.22
N ASN A 164 9.20 8.49 -10.44
CA ASN A 164 9.75 7.55 -11.42
C ASN A 164 9.92 6.13 -10.85
N MET A 165 9.00 5.67 -10.03
CA MET A 165 9.02 4.33 -9.45
C MET A 165 8.46 3.29 -10.44
N PRO A 166 9.03 2.06 -10.46
CA PRO A 166 8.41 0.96 -11.19
C PRO A 166 7.03 0.66 -10.60
N MET A 167 6.06 0.43 -11.50
CA MET A 167 4.65 0.22 -11.11
C MET A 167 4.29 -1.27 -10.96
N THR A 168 5.20 -2.17 -11.33
CA THR A 168 4.96 -3.63 -11.35
C THR A 168 6.27 -4.38 -11.06
N VAL A 169 6.14 -5.65 -10.67
CA VAL A 169 7.30 -6.53 -10.46
C VAL A 169 8.04 -6.78 -11.78
N GLN A 170 7.33 -6.93 -12.89
CA GLN A 170 7.93 -7.07 -14.21
C GLN A 170 8.84 -5.88 -14.56
N ALA A 171 8.45 -4.66 -14.19
CA ALA A 171 9.26 -3.46 -14.40
C ALA A 171 10.54 -3.43 -13.53
N CYS A 172 10.65 -4.31 -12.54
CA CYS A 172 11.89 -4.53 -11.78
C CYS A 172 12.84 -5.54 -12.44
N GLY A 173 12.48 -6.09 -13.61
CA GLY A 173 13.31 -7.03 -14.36
C GLY A 173 13.18 -8.49 -13.93
N ILE A 174 12.12 -8.84 -13.21
CA ILE A 174 11.88 -10.21 -12.76
C ILE A 174 11.15 -11.00 -13.86
N GLU A 175 11.72 -12.13 -14.26
CA GLU A 175 11.17 -13.00 -15.29
C GLU A 175 9.86 -13.66 -14.85
N GLU A 176 8.89 -13.77 -15.79
CA GLU A 176 7.54 -14.24 -15.53
C GLU A 176 7.50 -15.65 -14.95
N GLU A 177 8.23 -16.58 -15.56
CA GLU A 177 8.28 -17.99 -15.14
C GLU A 177 8.84 -18.13 -13.72
N THR A 178 9.95 -17.47 -13.43
CA THR A 178 10.59 -17.47 -12.10
C THR A 178 9.65 -16.89 -11.05
N TYR A 179 8.97 -15.79 -11.37
CA TYR A 179 8.02 -15.15 -10.47
C TYR A 179 6.84 -16.07 -10.13
N PHE A 180 6.15 -16.57 -11.16
CA PHE A 180 4.96 -17.38 -10.94
C PHE A 180 5.24 -18.75 -10.30
N ALA A 181 6.46 -19.29 -10.46
CA ALA A 181 6.89 -20.49 -9.74
C ALA A 181 7.02 -20.30 -8.23
N ALA A 182 7.29 -19.07 -7.78
CA ALA A 182 7.56 -18.75 -6.37
C ALA A 182 6.33 -18.27 -5.58
N ILE A 183 5.34 -17.64 -6.22
CA ILE A 183 4.31 -16.85 -5.52
C ILE A 183 3.44 -17.65 -4.54
N GLU A 184 3.18 -18.93 -4.77
CA GLU A 184 2.39 -19.74 -3.83
C GLU A 184 3.13 -19.95 -2.51
N ARG A 185 4.43 -20.28 -2.60
CA ARG A 185 5.30 -20.39 -1.42
C ARG A 185 5.44 -19.05 -0.71
N LEU A 186 5.71 -17.96 -1.47
CA LEU A 186 5.85 -16.63 -0.90
C LEU A 186 4.57 -16.14 -0.21
N ALA A 187 3.40 -16.50 -0.72
CA ALA A 187 2.12 -16.16 -0.11
C ALA A 187 1.90 -16.92 1.22
N LEU A 188 2.32 -18.18 1.29
CA LEU A 188 2.29 -18.94 2.53
C LEU A 188 3.25 -18.36 3.56
N ASP A 189 4.49 -18.06 3.15
CA ASP A 189 5.48 -17.43 4.02
C ASP A 189 5.03 -16.03 4.49
N ALA A 190 4.30 -15.26 3.66
CA ALA A 190 3.75 -13.97 4.03
C ALA A 190 2.55 -14.10 4.98
N PHE A 191 1.77 -15.16 4.85
CA PHE A 191 0.68 -15.45 5.79
C PHE A 191 1.21 -15.67 7.22
N ASP A 192 2.36 -16.32 7.37
CA ASP A 192 3.02 -16.60 8.64
C ASP A 192 3.92 -15.43 9.12
N ASP A 193 4.00 -14.34 8.35
CA ASP A 193 4.82 -13.17 8.71
C ASP A 193 4.24 -12.44 9.94
N GLN A 194 5.13 -11.91 10.79
CA GLN A 194 4.77 -11.21 12.02
C GLN A 194 3.86 -9.99 11.82
N CYS A 195 3.84 -9.40 10.62
CA CYS A 195 3.01 -8.22 10.33
C CYS A 195 1.56 -8.60 10.00
N THR A 196 1.32 -9.79 9.47
CA THR A 196 0.00 -10.25 9.01
C THR A 196 -1.09 -10.19 10.08
N PRO A 197 -0.86 -10.55 11.37
CA PRO A 197 -1.91 -10.56 12.39
C PRO A 197 -2.52 -9.20 12.71
N ALA A 198 -1.83 -8.10 12.42
CA ALA A 198 -2.35 -6.74 12.68
C ALA A 198 -3.12 -6.15 11.49
N ASN A 199 -3.18 -6.84 10.36
CA ASN A 199 -3.90 -6.38 9.18
C ASN A 199 -5.40 -6.22 9.45
N PRO A 200 -6.08 -5.18 8.93
CA PRO A 200 -7.49 -4.92 9.18
C PRO A 200 -8.44 -5.97 8.57
N ARG A 201 -7.94 -6.76 7.63
CA ARG A 201 -8.65 -7.89 7.02
C ARG A 201 -7.78 -9.14 7.14
N LEU A 202 -8.32 -10.20 7.80
CA LEU A 202 -7.62 -11.48 7.89
C LEU A 202 -7.51 -12.13 6.50
N PRO A 203 -6.29 -12.34 5.97
CA PRO A 203 -6.14 -12.89 4.62
C PRO A 203 -6.37 -14.40 4.59
N LEU A 204 -6.71 -14.91 3.40
CA LEU A 204 -6.46 -16.29 3.00
C LEU A 204 -5.17 -16.32 2.16
N VAL A 205 -4.45 -17.44 2.20
CA VAL A 205 -3.24 -17.62 1.35
C VAL A 205 -3.58 -17.41 -0.12
N SER A 206 -4.72 -17.90 -0.59
CA SER A 206 -5.19 -17.70 -1.97
C SER A 206 -5.45 -16.22 -2.33
N GLU A 207 -5.85 -15.39 -1.38
CA GLU A 207 -6.01 -13.94 -1.57
C GLU A 207 -4.64 -13.25 -1.70
N LEU A 208 -3.65 -13.68 -0.91
CA LEU A 208 -2.27 -13.19 -1.03
C LEU A 208 -1.62 -13.60 -2.37
N VAL A 209 -1.86 -14.83 -2.81
CA VAL A 209 -1.46 -15.29 -4.17
C VAL A 209 -2.08 -14.40 -5.25
N GLN A 210 -3.36 -14.00 -5.08
CA GLN A 210 -4.02 -13.13 -6.04
C GLN A 210 -3.40 -11.73 -6.07
N ILE A 211 -3.03 -11.17 -4.92
CA ILE A 211 -2.31 -9.89 -4.86
C ILE A 211 -0.98 -10.00 -5.63
N TYR A 212 -0.20 -11.06 -5.41
CA TYR A 212 1.03 -11.29 -6.17
C TYR A 212 0.79 -11.37 -7.68
N LYS A 213 -0.27 -12.06 -8.13
CA LYS A 213 -0.63 -12.10 -9.56
C LYS A 213 -0.96 -10.72 -10.11
N ASP A 214 -1.68 -9.90 -9.34
CA ASP A 214 -2.15 -8.58 -9.77
C ASP A 214 -1.02 -7.55 -9.89
N ILE A 215 0.07 -7.68 -9.12
CA ILE A 215 1.20 -6.74 -9.14
C ILE A 215 2.28 -7.10 -10.18
N TYR A 216 2.22 -8.28 -10.81
CA TYR A 216 3.28 -8.69 -11.72
C TYR A 216 3.38 -7.80 -12.96
N LYS A 217 2.26 -7.55 -13.63
CA LYS A 217 2.20 -6.66 -14.80
C LYS A 217 0.95 -5.78 -14.78
N ALA A 218 1.04 -4.62 -15.41
CA ALA A 218 -0.11 -3.73 -15.54
C ALA A 218 -1.29 -4.49 -16.18
N LYS A 219 -2.48 -4.40 -15.57
CA LYS A 219 -3.70 -4.90 -16.21
C LYS A 219 -3.85 -4.16 -17.54
N SER A 220 -3.83 -4.87 -18.66
CA SER A 220 -4.20 -4.28 -19.94
C SER A 220 -5.56 -3.60 -19.77
N PRO A 221 -5.77 -2.38 -20.28
CA PRO A 221 -7.09 -1.78 -20.25
C PRO A 221 -8.02 -2.79 -20.93
N ILE A 222 -8.94 -3.36 -20.15
CA ILE A 222 -9.98 -4.26 -20.68
C ILE A 222 -10.64 -3.47 -21.80
N LYS A 223 -10.54 -3.96 -23.03
CA LYS A 223 -11.24 -3.36 -24.17
C LYS A 223 -12.71 -3.35 -23.79
N LYS A 224 -13.24 -2.16 -23.47
CA LYS A 224 -14.67 -1.95 -23.17
C LYS A 224 -15.56 -2.36 -24.36
N GLU A 225 -14.97 -2.71 -25.49
CA GLU A 225 -15.65 -3.14 -26.70
C GLU A 225 -16.11 -4.61 -26.64
N GLU A 226 -15.38 -5.52 -25.98
CA GLU A 226 -15.79 -6.92 -25.94
C GLU A 226 -17.00 -7.19 -25.04
N LYS A 227 -17.20 -6.37 -23.97
CA LYS A 227 -18.40 -6.45 -23.13
C LYS A 227 -19.64 -5.92 -23.82
N LYS A 228 -19.51 -4.88 -24.66
CA LYS A 228 -20.66 -4.36 -25.42
C LYS A 228 -21.15 -5.32 -26.51
N ILE A 229 -20.25 -6.11 -27.09
CA ILE A 229 -20.60 -7.11 -28.12
C ILE A 229 -21.25 -8.34 -27.51
N ALA A 230 -20.85 -8.74 -26.30
CA ALA A 230 -21.47 -9.85 -25.58
C ALA A 230 -22.88 -9.51 -25.05
N GLU A 231 -23.13 -8.25 -24.66
CA GLU A 231 -24.44 -7.77 -24.21
C GLU A 231 -25.41 -7.44 -25.36
N GLN A 232 -24.92 -7.29 -26.60
CA GLN A 232 -25.76 -7.10 -27.80
C GLN A 232 -26.12 -8.40 -28.52
N ASN A 233 -25.49 -9.50 -28.15
CA ASN A 233 -25.72 -10.84 -28.74
C ASN A 233 -26.37 -11.84 -27.76
N ALA A 234 -26.85 -11.39 -26.60
CA ALA A 234 -27.64 -12.15 -25.64
C ALA A 234 -29.08 -11.61 -25.58
#